data_c64c3e45bb1f8e217c022a234fe0d9d0
#
_entry.id   c64c3e45bb1f8e217c022a234fe0d9d0
#
_cell.length_a   1.000
_cell.length_b   1.000
_cell.length_c   1.000
_cell.angle_alpha   90.00
_cell.angle_beta   90.00
_cell.angle_gamma   90.00
#
_symmetry.space_group_name_H-M   'P 1'
#
loop_
_entity.id
_entity.type
_entity.pdbx_description
1 polymer ?
#
loop_
_entity_poly.entity_id
_entity_poly.type
_entity_poly.pdbx_seq_one_letter_code
_entity_poly.pdbx_strand_id
1 'polypeptide(L)'
;MAGSRSLGSEPIQDSSDSNSKKARGLTIEGYPVEGLSIGGHETCVIFPSLKLSFDIGRCPQRAIAQDFLFISHAHMDHIGGLPMYVATRGLYSMKPPTIIVPKCIKEVVEELFEVHRKMDQSELKHNLIGLDAGEEFHMRKDLKVKAFRTYHRIPSQGYVVYSVKHKLKQEYLGLSGTEIKELKLSGVQITDTLIEPQVAFTGDTTSDFIVDSSNIDVLRAKILVMESTFLDESITVEHARDYGHIHLSEIINHAERFENKAILLIHFSARYTVEEIQQAVSALPSPLAGRVFALTEGF
;
A
#
# COMPACT_ATOMS: atom_id res chain seq x y z
N MET A 1 -43.16 -33.38 58.24
CA MET A 1 -42.38 -32.18 58.61
C MET A 1 -41.26 -31.99 57.56
N ALA A 2 -41.47 -31.14 56.61
CA ALA A 2 -40.50 -30.88 55.56
C ALA A 2 -40.03 -29.44 55.73
N GLY A 3 -38.74 -29.27 56.02
CA GLY A 3 -38.10 -27.96 56.14
C GLY A 3 -37.66 -27.45 54.80
N SER A 4 -38.23 -26.33 54.34
CA SER A 4 -37.79 -25.58 53.18
C SER A 4 -36.59 -24.74 53.54
N ARG A 5 -35.47 -24.90 52.81
CA ARG A 5 -34.34 -23.99 52.85
C ARG A 5 -34.46 -23.03 51.61
N SER A 6 -34.57 -21.75 51.89
CA SER A 6 -34.48 -20.67 50.94
C SER A 6 -33.04 -20.47 50.50
N LEU A 7 -32.75 -20.52 49.20
CA LEU A 7 -31.49 -20.12 48.60
C LEU A 7 -31.56 -18.61 48.28
N GLY A 8 -30.71 -17.83 48.93
CA GLY A 8 -30.52 -16.43 48.65
C GLY A 8 -29.81 -16.25 47.30
N SER A 9 -30.37 -15.40 46.46
CA SER A 9 -29.77 -14.94 45.22
C SER A 9 -28.81 -13.80 45.49
N GLU A 10 -27.51 -13.99 45.28
CA GLU A 10 -26.53 -12.92 45.21
C GLU A 10 -26.65 -12.20 43.87
N PRO A 11 -26.47 -10.88 43.82
CA PRO A 11 -26.53 -10.13 42.57
C PRO A 11 -25.24 -10.35 41.78
N ILE A 12 -25.39 -10.74 40.49
CA ILE A 12 -24.32 -10.80 39.51
C ILE A 12 -23.83 -9.37 39.26
N GLN A 13 -22.58 -9.08 39.61
CA GLN A 13 -21.89 -7.88 39.23
C GLN A 13 -21.64 -7.95 37.72
N ASP A 14 -22.27 -7.02 37.00
CA ASP A 14 -22.06 -6.75 35.58
C ASP A 14 -20.67 -6.12 35.43
N SER A 15 -19.65 -6.91 35.12
CA SER A 15 -18.36 -6.40 34.70
C SER A 15 -18.49 -5.97 33.25
N SER A 16 -18.79 -4.68 33.05
CA SER A 16 -18.65 -4.02 31.74
C SER A 16 -17.19 -3.99 31.35
N ASP A 17 -16.70 -5.09 30.78
CA ASP A 17 -15.46 -5.09 30.01
C ASP A 17 -15.64 -4.18 28.81
N SER A 18 -15.16 -2.95 28.94
CA SER A 18 -14.94 -2.05 27.83
C SER A 18 -13.85 -2.64 26.93
N ASN A 19 -14.27 -3.50 26.01
CA ASN A 19 -13.43 -4.05 24.95
C ASN A 19 -13.03 -2.89 24.02
N SER A 20 -12.01 -2.13 24.42
CA SER A 20 -11.35 -1.17 23.56
C SER A 20 -10.71 -1.98 22.42
N LYS A 21 -11.36 -2.00 21.26
CA LYS A 21 -10.75 -2.51 20.03
C LYS A 21 -9.44 -1.76 19.86
N LYS A 22 -8.30 -2.37 20.25
CA LYS A 22 -6.97 -1.88 19.92
C LYS A 22 -6.99 -1.61 18.42
N ALA A 23 -6.75 -0.37 18.03
CA ALA A 23 -6.59 0.00 16.62
C ALA A 23 -5.48 -0.88 16.07
N ARG A 24 -5.84 -1.85 15.22
CA ARG A 24 -4.87 -2.69 14.51
C ARG A 24 -4.37 -1.87 13.33
N GLY A 25 -3.06 -1.66 13.25
CA GLY A 25 -2.41 -0.94 12.17
C GLY A 25 -1.57 0.24 12.66
N LEU A 26 -0.72 0.71 11.76
CA LEU A 26 0.13 1.88 11.96
C LEU A 26 -0.61 3.14 11.51
N THR A 27 -0.30 4.29 12.11
CA THR A 27 -0.66 5.60 11.55
C THR A 27 0.62 6.32 11.19
N ILE A 28 0.85 6.55 9.90
CA ILE A 28 2.06 7.16 9.38
C ILE A 28 1.66 8.45 8.63
N GLU A 29 2.21 9.58 9.04
CA GLU A 29 1.96 10.88 8.41
C GLU A 29 0.46 11.21 8.20
N GLY A 30 -0.39 10.74 9.13
CA GLY A 30 -1.84 10.93 9.10
C GLY A 30 -2.60 9.90 8.25
N TYR A 31 -1.92 8.93 7.65
CA TYR A 31 -2.55 7.82 6.95
C TYR A 31 -2.59 6.58 7.84
N PRO A 32 -3.76 5.97 8.09
CA PRO A 32 -3.82 4.61 8.61
C PRO A 32 -3.23 3.66 7.56
N VAL A 33 -2.34 2.78 7.99
CA VAL A 33 -1.69 1.75 7.17
C VAL A 33 -1.92 0.41 7.82
N GLU A 34 -2.41 -0.53 7.06
CA GLU A 34 -2.70 -1.89 7.49
C GLU A 34 -2.10 -2.88 6.50
N GLY A 35 -2.03 -4.15 6.87
CA GLY A 35 -1.62 -5.20 5.93
C GLY A 35 -0.59 -6.13 6.50
N LEU A 36 -0.06 -6.96 5.62
CA LEU A 36 0.89 -8.03 5.88
C LEU A 36 1.96 -7.99 4.80
N SER A 37 3.22 -8.21 5.16
CA SER A 37 4.28 -8.32 4.16
C SER A 37 5.44 -9.11 4.72
N ILE A 38 5.53 -10.37 4.31
CA ILE A 38 6.56 -11.34 4.68
C ILE A 38 7.14 -11.92 3.41
N GLY A 39 8.43 -11.75 3.19
CA GLY A 39 9.12 -12.17 1.97
C GLY A 39 8.89 -13.63 1.63
N GLY A 40 8.44 -13.93 0.41
CA GLY A 40 8.10 -15.24 -0.10
C GLY A 40 6.80 -15.84 0.43
N HIS A 41 6.09 -15.17 1.36
CA HIS A 41 4.84 -15.68 1.94
C HIS A 41 3.62 -14.89 1.47
N GLU A 42 3.60 -13.60 1.70
CA GLU A 42 2.53 -12.72 1.26
C GLU A 42 2.89 -11.25 1.39
N THR A 43 2.40 -10.43 0.47
CA THR A 43 2.43 -8.98 0.56
C THR A 43 1.05 -8.42 0.23
N CYS A 44 0.52 -7.59 1.12
CA CYS A 44 -0.66 -6.77 0.87
C CYS A 44 -0.62 -5.56 1.81
N VAL A 45 -0.28 -4.39 1.27
CA VAL A 45 -0.23 -3.13 2.03
C VAL A 45 -1.45 -2.29 1.70
N ILE A 46 -2.20 -1.88 2.73
CA ILE A 46 -3.53 -1.28 2.60
C ILE A 46 -3.51 0.15 3.15
N PHE A 47 -4.02 1.09 2.35
CA PHE A 47 -4.30 2.47 2.74
C PHE A 47 -5.83 2.71 2.73
N PRO A 48 -6.54 2.42 3.83
CA PRO A 48 -8.01 2.45 3.86
C PRO A 48 -8.60 3.83 3.54
N SER A 49 -7.95 4.90 3.96
CA SER A 49 -8.38 6.28 3.69
C SER A 49 -8.31 6.66 2.20
N LEU A 50 -7.44 6.00 1.44
CA LEU A 50 -7.30 6.17 -0.01
C LEU A 50 -8.13 5.14 -0.80
N LYS A 51 -8.73 4.15 -0.13
CA LYS A 51 -9.46 3.03 -0.75
C LYS A 51 -8.60 2.22 -1.71
N LEU A 52 -7.33 2.01 -1.37
CA LEU A 52 -6.39 1.25 -2.19
C LEU A 52 -5.59 0.23 -1.38
N SER A 53 -5.11 -0.79 -2.08
CA SER A 53 -4.09 -1.72 -1.60
C SER A 53 -3.01 -1.94 -2.66
N PHE A 54 -1.81 -2.25 -2.19
CA PHE A 54 -0.69 -2.66 -3.01
C PHE A 54 -0.44 -4.14 -2.75
N ASP A 55 -0.39 -4.91 -3.84
CA ASP A 55 -0.25 -6.36 -3.88
C ASP A 55 -1.34 -7.12 -3.09
N ILE A 56 -1.44 -8.42 -3.32
CA ILE A 56 -2.46 -9.28 -2.71
C ILE A 56 -2.04 -10.76 -2.75
N GLY A 57 -1.00 -11.11 -1.99
CA GLY A 57 -0.46 -12.47 -1.98
C GLY A 57 -1.47 -13.53 -1.53
N ARG A 58 -2.17 -13.31 -0.41
CA ARG A 58 -3.15 -14.24 0.17
C ARG A 58 -4.55 -13.67 0.42
N CYS A 59 -4.84 -12.47 -0.05
CA CYS A 59 -6.13 -11.82 0.08
C CYS A 59 -6.60 -11.63 1.55
N PRO A 60 -5.91 -10.83 2.37
CA PRO A 60 -6.38 -10.53 3.71
C PRO A 60 -7.75 -9.85 3.66
N GLN A 61 -8.64 -10.18 4.62
CA GLN A 61 -10.04 -9.73 4.61
C GLN A 61 -10.18 -8.20 4.50
N ARG A 62 -9.25 -7.43 5.07
CA ARG A 62 -9.27 -5.96 5.03
C ARG A 62 -9.04 -5.39 3.62
N ALA A 63 -8.38 -6.14 2.73
CA ALA A 63 -8.18 -5.74 1.34
C ALA A 63 -9.49 -5.72 0.55
N ILE A 64 -10.48 -6.56 0.93
CA ILE A 64 -11.77 -6.67 0.23
C ILE A 64 -12.50 -5.32 0.13
N ALA A 65 -12.34 -4.45 1.12
CA ALA A 65 -13.00 -3.13 1.17
C ALA A 65 -12.34 -2.06 0.30
N GLN A 66 -11.21 -2.36 -0.34
CA GLN A 66 -10.49 -1.41 -1.18
C GLN A 66 -11.02 -1.45 -2.61
N ASP A 67 -11.15 -0.29 -3.24
CA ASP A 67 -11.71 -0.17 -4.60
C ASP A 67 -10.63 -0.26 -5.69
N PHE A 68 -9.38 0.04 -5.32
CA PHE A 68 -8.21 0.00 -6.19
C PHE A 68 -7.17 -0.99 -5.63
N LEU A 69 -6.66 -1.84 -6.51
CA LEU A 69 -5.59 -2.77 -6.23
C LEU A 69 -4.47 -2.56 -7.25
N PHE A 70 -3.25 -2.36 -6.77
CA PHE A 70 -2.06 -2.18 -7.59
C PHE A 70 -1.13 -3.37 -7.41
N ILE A 71 -0.86 -4.11 -8.48
CA ILE A 71 0.04 -5.27 -8.47
C ILE A 71 1.41 -4.82 -8.99
N SER A 72 2.45 -5.04 -8.18
CA SER A 72 3.82 -4.69 -8.54
C SER A 72 4.43 -5.66 -9.56
N HIS A 73 4.23 -6.97 -9.37
CA HIS A 73 4.74 -8.04 -10.22
C HIS A 73 3.98 -9.36 -9.96
N ALA A 74 4.35 -10.42 -10.70
CA ALA A 74 3.57 -11.66 -10.75
C ALA A 74 4.07 -12.79 -9.85
N HIS A 75 4.95 -12.56 -8.86
CA HIS A 75 5.24 -13.60 -7.88
C HIS A 75 4.01 -13.90 -7.02
N MET A 76 3.85 -15.17 -6.61
CA MET A 76 2.63 -15.66 -5.95
C MET A 76 2.35 -14.96 -4.62
N ASP A 77 3.38 -14.57 -3.89
CA ASP A 77 3.28 -13.80 -2.64
C ASP A 77 2.86 -12.33 -2.84
N HIS A 78 2.71 -11.88 -4.10
CA HIS A 78 2.22 -10.55 -4.48
C HIS A 78 0.90 -10.58 -5.24
N ILE A 79 0.58 -11.65 -6.01
CA ILE A 79 -0.61 -11.71 -6.85
C ILE A 79 -1.54 -12.89 -6.53
N GLY A 80 -1.09 -13.89 -5.76
CA GLY A 80 -1.78 -15.17 -5.59
C GLY A 80 -3.22 -15.07 -5.07
N GLY A 81 -3.55 -14.06 -4.28
CA GLY A 81 -4.90 -13.81 -3.75
C GLY A 81 -5.86 -13.08 -4.69
N LEU A 82 -5.41 -12.71 -5.90
CA LEU A 82 -6.17 -11.86 -6.82
C LEU A 82 -7.55 -12.43 -7.20
N PRO A 83 -7.70 -13.71 -7.58
CA PRO A 83 -9.01 -14.27 -7.90
C PRO A 83 -9.95 -14.27 -6.68
N MET A 84 -9.44 -14.60 -5.50
CA MET A 84 -10.22 -14.59 -4.25
C MET A 84 -10.72 -13.18 -3.90
N TYR A 85 -9.90 -12.15 -4.10
CA TYR A 85 -10.29 -10.76 -3.89
C TYR A 85 -11.51 -10.39 -4.75
N VAL A 86 -11.49 -10.69 -6.04
CA VAL A 86 -12.59 -10.39 -6.97
C VAL A 86 -13.82 -11.23 -6.64
N ALA A 87 -13.65 -12.53 -6.38
CA ALA A 87 -14.74 -13.44 -6.03
C ALA A 87 -15.46 -13.00 -4.74
N THR A 88 -14.71 -12.64 -3.70
CA THR A 88 -15.28 -12.21 -2.42
C THR A 88 -16.03 -10.89 -2.56
N ARG A 89 -15.52 -9.93 -3.36
CA ARG A 89 -16.24 -8.68 -3.65
C ARG A 89 -17.55 -8.95 -4.38
N GLY A 90 -17.57 -9.90 -5.33
CA GLY A 90 -18.77 -10.36 -5.99
C GLY A 90 -19.80 -10.97 -5.03
N LEU A 91 -19.32 -11.86 -4.12
CA LEU A 91 -20.15 -12.47 -3.08
C LEU A 91 -20.82 -11.41 -2.18
N TYR A 92 -20.13 -10.34 -1.85
CA TYR A 92 -20.66 -9.23 -1.04
C TYR A 92 -21.43 -8.19 -1.84
N SER A 93 -21.68 -8.45 -3.13
CA SER A 93 -22.38 -7.50 -4.04
C SER A 93 -21.73 -6.11 -4.08
N MET A 94 -20.43 -6.06 -3.93
CA MET A 94 -19.64 -4.82 -4.02
C MET A 94 -19.42 -4.44 -5.49
N LYS A 95 -19.13 -3.17 -5.71
CA LYS A 95 -18.72 -2.71 -7.06
C LYS A 95 -17.48 -3.46 -7.54
N PRO A 96 -17.40 -3.78 -8.85
CA PRO A 96 -16.19 -4.34 -9.44
C PRO A 96 -14.96 -3.48 -9.07
N PRO A 97 -13.87 -4.09 -8.60
CA PRO A 97 -12.66 -3.34 -8.29
C PRO A 97 -11.94 -2.91 -9.56
N THR A 98 -11.12 -1.87 -9.46
CA THR A 98 -10.14 -1.52 -10.48
C THR A 98 -8.79 -2.09 -10.08
N ILE A 99 -8.23 -2.96 -10.92
CA ILE A 99 -6.98 -3.66 -10.73
C ILE A 99 -5.98 -3.13 -11.73
N ILE A 100 -4.86 -2.64 -11.26
CA ILE A 100 -3.77 -2.10 -12.05
C ILE A 100 -2.59 -3.08 -11.97
N VAL A 101 -2.08 -3.48 -13.12
CA VAL A 101 -0.97 -4.42 -13.25
C VAL A 101 0.09 -3.88 -14.20
N PRO A 102 1.34 -4.38 -14.16
CA PRO A 102 2.29 -4.17 -15.25
C PRO A 102 1.67 -4.58 -16.58
N LYS A 103 1.78 -3.73 -17.60
CA LYS A 103 1.09 -3.94 -18.88
C LYS A 103 1.47 -5.26 -19.55
N CYS A 104 2.73 -5.68 -19.38
CA CYS A 104 3.23 -6.94 -19.96
C CYS A 104 2.58 -8.22 -19.41
N ILE A 105 1.95 -8.16 -18.21
CA ILE A 105 1.24 -9.31 -17.62
C ILE A 105 -0.29 -9.20 -17.74
N LYS A 106 -0.81 -8.10 -18.27
CA LYS A 106 -2.27 -7.84 -18.29
C LYS A 106 -3.04 -8.99 -18.96
N GLU A 107 -2.62 -9.43 -20.12
CA GLU A 107 -3.31 -10.48 -20.88
C GLU A 107 -3.30 -11.82 -20.12
N VAL A 108 -2.16 -12.18 -19.53
CA VAL A 108 -2.02 -13.41 -18.73
C VAL A 108 -2.91 -13.36 -17.47
N VAL A 109 -3.06 -12.18 -16.84
CA VAL A 109 -3.98 -12.00 -15.71
C VAL A 109 -5.44 -12.16 -16.16
N GLU A 110 -5.83 -11.64 -17.34
CA GLU A 110 -7.17 -11.89 -17.88
C GLU A 110 -7.41 -13.37 -18.18
N GLU A 111 -6.42 -14.07 -18.74
CA GLU A 111 -6.49 -15.54 -18.95
C GLU A 111 -6.65 -16.29 -17.63
N LEU A 112 -5.98 -15.88 -16.56
CA LEU A 112 -6.16 -16.44 -15.22
C LEU A 112 -7.62 -16.33 -14.76
N PHE A 113 -8.25 -15.17 -14.94
CA PHE A 113 -9.66 -14.97 -14.61
C PHE A 113 -10.56 -15.83 -15.51
N GLU A 114 -10.25 -16.00 -16.80
CA GLU A 114 -11.01 -16.89 -17.69
C GLU A 114 -10.95 -18.36 -17.22
N VAL A 115 -9.79 -18.82 -16.75
CA VAL A 115 -9.65 -20.15 -16.17
C VAL A 115 -10.52 -20.30 -14.93
N HIS A 116 -10.50 -19.33 -14.04
CA HIS A 116 -11.34 -19.34 -12.84
C HIS A 116 -12.83 -19.29 -13.17
N ARG A 117 -13.27 -18.46 -14.12
CA ARG A 117 -14.67 -18.41 -14.60
C ARG A 117 -15.16 -19.77 -15.09
N LYS A 118 -14.30 -20.53 -15.80
CA LYS A 118 -14.61 -21.90 -16.26
C LYS A 118 -14.73 -22.91 -15.11
N MET A 119 -13.96 -22.73 -14.03
CA MET A 119 -13.97 -23.64 -12.90
C MET A 119 -15.16 -23.42 -11.97
N ASP A 120 -15.45 -22.18 -11.55
CA ASP A 120 -16.46 -21.89 -10.51
C ASP A 120 -17.76 -21.28 -11.08
N GLN A 121 -17.79 -21.03 -12.40
CA GLN A 121 -18.95 -20.45 -13.12
C GLN A 121 -19.40 -19.08 -12.61
N SER A 122 -18.52 -18.35 -11.92
CA SER A 122 -18.76 -16.98 -11.45
C SER A 122 -18.32 -15.96 -12.51
N GLU A 123 -18.92 -14.75 -12.47
CA GLU A 123 -18.59 -13.71 -13.46
C GLU A 123 -17.23 -13.03 -13.19
N LEU A 124 -16.75 -13.02 -11.96
CA LEU A 124 -15.51 -12.37 -11.52
C LEU A 124 -15.34 -10.96 -12.12
N LYS A 125 -16.38 -10.12 -11.94
CA LYS A 125 -16.41 -8.75 -12.49
C LYS A 125 -15.31 -7.88 -11.91
N HIS A 126 -14.48 -7.30 -12.78
CA HIS A 126 -13.41 -6.38 -12.42
C HIS A 126 -13.07 -5.46 -13.61
N ASN A 127 -12.32 -4.39 -13.35
CA ASN A 127 -11.72 -3.52 -14.37
C ASN A 127 -10.21 -3.72 -14.33
N LEU A 128 -9.63 -4.38 -15.34
CA LEU A 128 -8.20 -4.64 -15.43
C LEU A 128 -7.50 -3.63 -16.33
N ILE A 129 -6.53 -2.91 -15.77
CA ILE A 129 -5.76 -1.87 -16.44
C ILE A 129 -4.28 -2.23 -16.41
N GLY A 130 -3.64 -2.26 -17.59
CA GLY A 130 -2.19 -2.37 -17.71
C GLY A 130 -1.56 -0.99 -17.77
N LEU A 131 -0.52 -0.75 -16.98
CA LEU A 131 0.32 0.44 -17.07
C LEU A 131 1.76 0.05 -17.33
N ASP A 132 2.45 0.82 -18.15
CA ASP A 132 3.91 0.81 -18.27
C ASP A 132 4.53 1.86 -17.33
N ALA A 133 5.81 1.69 -16.98
CA ALA A 133 6.54 2.70 -16.21
C ALA A 133 6.49 4.06 -16.90
N GLY A 134 6.11 5.09 -16.15
CA GLY A 134 5.89 6.46 -16.65
C GLY A 134 4.44 6.77 -17.01
N GLU A 135 3.58 5.76 -17.26
CA GLU A 135 2.16 5.97 -17.53
C GLU A 135 1.38 6.32 -16.24
N GLU A 136 0.30 7.10 -16.41
CA GLU A 136 -0.53 7.59 -15.32
C GLU A 136 -1.98 7.09 -15.45
N PHE A 137 -2.64 6.92 -14.31
CA PHE A 137 -4.06 6.60 -14.23
C PHE A 137 -4.76 7.50 -13.21
N HIS A 138 -5.86 8.12 -13.61
CA HIS A 138 -6.69 8.92 -12.71
C HIS A 138 -7.67 8.01 -11.94
N MET A 139 -7.40 7.80 -10.67
CA MET A 139 -8.26 7.01 -9.78
C MET A 139 -9.58 7.71 -9.50
N ARG A 140 -9.50 9.01 -9.23
CA ARG A 140 -10.62 9.92 -8.96
C ARG A 140 -10.16 11.37 -9.16
N LYS A 141 -11.06 12.35 -8.99
CA LYS A 141 -10.76 13.77 -9.26
C LYS A 141 -9.60 14.34 -8.43
N ASP A 142 -9.39 13.81 -7.22
CA ASP A 142 -8.40 14.25 -6.25
C ASP A 142 -7.18 13.34 -6.14
N LEU A 143 -7.15 12.22 -6.86
CA LEU A 143 -6.06 11.25 -6.83
C LEU A 143 -5.71 10.72 -8.22
N LYS A 144 -4.41 10.64 -8.50
CA LYS A 144 -3.85 9.91 -9.63
C LYS A 144 -2.69 9.04 -9.19
N VAL A 145 -2.38 8.02 -9.98
CA VAL A 145 -1.22 7.15 -9.80
C VAL A 145 -0.34 7.22 -11.02
N LYS A 146 0.97 7.06 -10.83
CA LYS A 146 1.97 6.89 -11.88
C LYS A 146 2.79 5.65 -11.59
N ALA A 147 2.95 4.77 -12.57
CA ALA A 147 3.86 3.64 -12.46
C ALA A 147 5.31 4.11 -12.64
N PHE A 148 6.25 3.50 -11.91
CA PHE A 148 7.67 3.78 -12.06
C PHE A 148 8.49 2.49 -12.14
N ARG A 149 9.70 2.60 -12.67
CA ARG A 149 10.58 1.45 -12.88
C ARG A 149 11.16 0.93 -11.58
N THR A 150 11.09 -0.39 -11.39
CA THR A 150 11.79 -1.15 -10.35
C THR A 150 12.68 -2.22 -11.01
N TYR A 151 13.53 -2.84 -10.21
CA TYR A 151 14.60 -3.72 -10.69
C TYR A 151 14.52 -5.07 -9.97
N HIS A 152 13.80 -5.98 -10.56
CA HIS A 152 13.57 -7.31 -10.00
C HIS A 152 13.84 -8.40 -11.04
N ARG A 153 13.82 -9.69 -10.63
CA ARG A 153 14.13 -10.83 -11.51
C ARG A 153 13.09 -11.08 -12.60
N ILE A 154 11.85 -10.66 -12.37
CA ILE A 154 10.77 -10.69 -13.35
C ILE A 154 10.29 -9.26 -13.61
N PRO A 155 9.51 -9.00 -14.69
CA PRO A 155 8.95 -7.69 -14.92
C PRO A 155 8.20 -7.16 -13.70
N SER A 156 8.64 -6.02 -13.19
CA SER A 156 8.12 -5.36 -11.98
C SER A 156 8.03 -3.86 -12.17
N GLN A 157 7.16 -3.22 -11.39
CA GLN A 157 7.05 -1.78 -11.30
C GLN A 157 6.53 -1.36 -9.93
N GLY A 158 6.90 -0.16 -9.52
CA GLY A 158 6.33 0.50 -8.37
C GLY A 158 5.26 1.51 -8.78
N TYR A 159 4.63 2.14 -7.78
CA TYR A 159 3.54 3.10 -7.97
C TYR A 159 3.73 4.32 -7.07
N VAL A 160 3.52 5.51 -7.62
CA VAL A 160 3.40 6.75 -6.83
C VAL A 160 1.98 7.25 -6.93
N VAL A 161 1.34 7.43 -5.77
CA VAL A 161 0.00 8.04 -5.65
C VAL A 161 0.15 9.52 -5.35
N TYR A 162 -0.47 10.34 -6.18
CA TYR A 162 -0.45 11.80 -6.06
C TYR A 162 -1.81 12.33 -5.62
N SER A 163 -1.79 13.30 -4.71
CA SER A 163 -2.97 14.15 -4.50
C SER A 163 -3.03 15.23 -5.58
N VAL A 164 -4.25 15.49 -6.07
CA VAL A 164 -4.54 16.55 -7.04
C VAL A 164 -5.45 17.56 -6.37
N LYS A 165 -4.95 18.76 -6.10
CA LYS A 165 -5.68 19.84 -5.44
C LYS A 165 -5.82 21.01 -6.39
N HIS A 166 -7.00 21.62 -6.44
CA HIS A 166 -7.23 22.86 -7.17
C HIS A 166 -7.31 24.01 -6.16
N LYS A 167 -6.34 24.92 -6.21
CA LYS A 167 -6.31 26.13 -5.36
C LYS A 167 -6.70 27.34 -6.20
N LEU A 168 -7.56 28.19 -5.64
CA LEU A 168 -7.87 29.48 -6.27
C LEU A 168 -6.58 30.27 -6.43
N LYS A 169 -6.37 30.86 -7.63
CA LYS A 169 -5.21 31.69 -7.89
C LYS A 169 -5.22 32.93 -6.98
N GLN A 170 -4.04 33.37 -6.62
CA GLN A 170 -3.87 34.46 -5.65
C GLN A 170 -4.57 35.76 -6.08
N GLU A 171 -4.60 36.04 -7.40
CA GLU A 171 -5.27 37.19 -8.00
C GLU A 171 -6.79 37.23 -7.81
N TYR A 172 -7.41 36.07 -7.46
CA TYR A 172 -8.87 35.98 -7.26
C TYR A 172 -9.28 35.78 -5.78
N LEU A 173 -8.32 35.76 -4.83
CA LEU A 173 -8.63 35.53 -3.40
C LEU A 173 -9.54 36.59 -2.75
N GLY A 174 -9.58 37.81 -3.32
CA GLY A 174 -10.42 38.92 -2.82
C GLY A 174 -11.80 38.99 -3.45
N LEU A 175 -12.12 38.16 -4.43
CA LEU A 175 -13.40 38.19 -5.14
C LEU A 175 -14.51 37.47 -4.38
N SER A 176 -15.75 37.98 -4.56
CA SER A 176 -16.95 37.34 -4.05
C SER A 176 -17.23 36.00 -4.79
N GLY A 177 -18.01 35.11 -4.18
CA GLY A 177 -18.40 33.87 -4.82
C GLY A 177 -19.15 34.05 -6.16
N THR A 178 -19.85 35.20 -6.33
CA THR A 178 -20.57 35.53 -7.55
C THR A 178 -19.57 35.86 -8.69
N GLU A 179 -18.60 36.71 -8.41
CA GLU A 179 -17.54 37.10 -9.37
C GLU A 179 -16.70 35.88 -9.80
N ILE A 180 -16.35 35.01 -8.83
CA ILE A 180 -15.64 33.75 -9.11
C ILE A 180 -16.47 32.84 -10.05
N LYS A 181 -17.79 32.76 -9.82
CA LYS A 181 -18.69 31.99 -10.66
C LYS A 181 -18.78 32.55 -12.09
N GLU A 182 -18.87 33.87 -12.24
CA GLU A 182 -18.89 34.55 -13.54
C GLU A 182 -17.59 34.33 -14.33
N LEU A 183 -16.44 34.48 -13.68
CA LEU A 183 -15.15 34.16 -14.29
C LEU A 183 -15.07 32.70 -14.76
N LYS A 184 -15.56 31.77 -13.94
CA LYS A 184 -15.59 30.35 -14.34
C LYS A 184 -16.52 30.08 -15.53
N LEU A 185 -17.69 30.73 -15.57
CA LEU A 185 -18.63 30.60 -16.67
C LEU A 185 -18.10 31.23 -17.97
N SER A 186 -17.28 32.28 -17.87
CA SER A 186 -16.60 32.90 -19.02
C SER A 186 -15.38 32.12 -19.52
N GLY A 187 -15.08 30.94 -18.90
CA GLY A 187 -13.96 30.07 -19.32
C GLY A 187 -12.58 30.48 -18.79
N VAL A 188 -12.52 31.43 -17.84
CA VAL A 188 -11.25 31.83 -17.23
C VAL A 188 -10.76 30.72 -16.28
N GLN A 189 -9.48 30.35 -16.42
CA GLN A 189 -8.84 29.40 -15.51
C GLN A 189 -8.51 30.09 -14.18
N ILE A 190 -9.41 29.93 -13.21
CA ILE A 190 -9.35 30.60 -11.91
C ILE A 190 -8.54 29.82 -10.85
N THR A 191 -8.12 28.60 -11.15
CA THR A 191 -7.40 27.73 -10.18
C THR A 191 -6.07 27.25 -10.76
N ASP A 192 -5.10 27.11 -9.87
CA ASP A 192 -3.88 26.35 -10.10
C ASP A 192 -4.05 24.92 -9.63
N THR A 193 -3.50 23.96 -10.37
CA THR A 193 -3.49 22.55 -9.99
C THR A 193 -2.18 22.24 -9.28
N LEU A 194 -2.28 21.85 -8.01
CA LEU A 194 -1.17 21.39 -7.21
C LEU A 194 -1.19 19.85 -7.17
N ILE A 195 -0.10 19.23 -7.62
CA ILE A 195 0.08 17.79 -7.65
C ILE A 195 1.24 17.46 -6.71
N GLU A 196 0.96 16.65 -5.68
CA GLU A 196 1.95 16.29 -4.66
C GLU A 196 2.02 14.77 -4.49
N PRO A 197 3.23 14.14 -4.53
CA PRO A 197 3.39 12.71 -4.28
C PRO A 197 3.12 12.40 -2.80
N GLN A 198 2.15 11.54 -2.54
CA GLN A 198 1.70 11.19 -1.19
C GLN A 198 2.27 9.86 -0.72
N VAL A 199 2.09 8.81 -1.50
CA VAL A 199 2.54 7.46 -1.17
C VAL A 199 3.26 6.88 -2.37
N ALA A 200 4.47 6.37 -2.17
CA ALA A 200 5.18 5.54 -3.13
C ALA A 200 5.28 4.11 -2.58
N PHE A 201 5.11 3.13 -3.46
CA PHE A 201 5.23 1.70 -3.15
C PHE A 201 6.15 1.06 -4.19
N THR A 202 7.22 0.38 -3.74
CA THR A 202 8.18 -0.20 -4.66
C THR A 202 7.80 -1.60 -5.16
N GLY A 203 7.08 -2.39 -4.34
CA GLY A 203 7.13 -3.84 -4.49
C GLY A 203 8.56 -4.34 -4.26
N ASP A 204 8.91 -5.47 -4.87
CA ASP A 204 10.24 -6.04 -4.80
C ASP A 204 11.16 -5.38 -5.83
N THR A 205 12.38 -5.07 -5.40
CA THR A 205 13.36 -4.35 -6.23
C THR A 205 14.75 -4.42 -5.61
N THR A 206 15.78 -4.22 -6.40
CA THR A 206 17.11 -3.87 -5.88
C THR A 206 17.18 -2.38 -5.55
N SER A 207 18.25 -1.94 -4.88
CA SER A 207 18.50 -0.53 -4.53
C SER A 207 18.71 0.38 -5.75
N ASP A 208 18.80 -0.16 -6.96
CA ASP A 208 19.01 0.60 -8.20
C ASP A 208 17.88 1.63 -8.47
N PHE A 209 16.66 1.38 -7.95
CA PHE A 209 15.57 2.36 -8.06
C PHE A 209 15.87 3.68 -7.35
N ILE A 210 16.73 3.66 -6.31
CA ILE A 210 17.11 4.85 -5.52
C ILE A 210 18.01 5.79 -6.33
N VAL A 211 18.83 5.22 -7.22
CA VAL A 211 19.77 6.00 -8.03
C VAL A 211 19.22 6.34 -9.42
N ASP A 212 18.11 5.77 -9.81
CA ASP A 212 17.43 6.08 -11.06
C ASP A 212 16.82 7.49 -11.02
N SER A 213 17.32 8.38 -11.86
CA SER A 213 16.91 9.78 -11.94
C SER A 213 15.44 9.95 -12.35
N SER A 214 14.82 8.95 -12.98
CA SER A 214 13.40 8.97 -13.33
C SER A 214 12.48 8.80 -12.12
N ASN A 215 13.01 8.31 -11.01
CA ASN A 215 12.28 7.97 -9.77
C ASN A 215 12.31 9.09 -8.71
N ILE A 216 12.61 10.34 -9.08
CA ILE A 216 12.74 11.45 -8.12
C ILE A 216 11.49 11.64 -7.25
N ASP A 217 10.29 11.46 -7.80
CA ASP A 217 9.03 11.59 -7.06
C ASP A 217 8.84 10.47 -6.04
N VAL A 218 9.45 9.30 -6.23
CA VAL A 218 9.45 8.18 -5.27
C VAL A 218 10.15 8.60 -4.00
N LEU A 219 11.33 9.23 -4.14
CA LEU A 219 12.16 9.69 -3.03
C LEU A 219 11.62 10.97 -2.35
N ARG A 220 10.63 11.63 -2.97
CA ARG A 220 9.96 12.84 -2.46
C ARG A 220 8.53 12.59 -1.98
N ALA A 221 8.00 11.39 -2.22
CA ALA A 221 6.68 11.03 -1.71
C ALA A 221 6.63 11.19 -0.19
N LYS A 222 5.49 11.64 0.33
CA LYS A 222 5.33 11.86 1.77
C LYS A 222 5.64 10.58 2.56
N ILE A 223 5.18 9.43 2.07
CA ILE A 223 5.46 8.10 2.59
C ILE A 223 6.07 7.25 1.48
N LEU A 224 7.21 6.63 1.75
CA LEU A 224 7.79 5.59 0.90
C LEU A 224 7.58 4.24 1.57
N VAL A 225 6.87 3.33 0.91
CA VAL A 225 6.76 1.92 1.28
C VAL A 225 7.72 1.15 0.39
N MET A 226 8.73 0.52 0.99
CA MET A 226 9.76 -0.20 0.24
C MET A 226 10.17 -1.49 0.96
N GLU A 227 10.64 -2.45 0.18
CA GLU A 227 11.19 -3.67 0.75
C GLU A 227 12.52 -3.45 1.48
N SER A 228 12.80 -4.34 2.44
CA SER A 228 14.09 -4.55 3.07
C SER A 228 14.19 -6.02 3.48
N THR A 229 14.33 -6.88 2.48
CA THR A 229 14.20 -8.34 2.68
C THR A 229 15.29 -8.88 3.61
N PHE A 230 16.50 -8.34 3.58
CA PHE A 230 17.62 -8.79 4.39
C PHE A 230 18.16 -7.68 5.29
N LEU A 231 18.39 -8.03 6.58
CA LEU A 231 18.69 -7.05 7.62
C LEU A 231 20.14 -7.15 8.16
N ASP A 232 20.74 -8.34 8.12
CA ASP A 232 21.98 -8.65 8.79
C ASP A 232 23.03 -9.27 7.87
N GLU A 233 24.27 -9.37 8.35
CA GLU A 233 25.42 -9.88 7.61
C GLU A 233 25.36 -11.39 7.28
N SER A 234 24.33 -12.12 7.73
CA SER A 234 24.16 -13.54 7.39
C SER A 234 23.90 -13.74 5.90
N ILE A 235 23.37 -12.69 5.23
CA ILE A 235 23.18 -12.61 3.80
C ILE A 235 23.98 -11.41 3.28
N THR A 236 24.78 -11.63 2.23
CA THR A 236 25.54 -10.54 1.62
C THR A 236 24.67 -9.66 0.73
N VAL A 237 25.10 -8.43 0.46
CA VAL A 237 24.44 -7.52 -0.47
C VAL A 237 24.36 -8.14 -1.88
N GLU A 238 25.44 -8.81 -2.33
CA GLU A 238 25.47 -9.48 -3.63
C GLU A 238 24.40 -10.56 -3.72
N HIS A 239 24.24 -11.36 -2.67
CA HIS A 239 23.19 -12.38 -2.61
C HIS A 239 21.79 -11.76 -2.66
N ALA A 240 21.54 -10.69 -1.88
CA ALA A 240 20.27 -9.97 -1.93
C ALA A 240 19.97 -9.48 -3.35
N ARG A 241 20.92 -8.86 -4.02
CA ARG A 241 20.81 -8.35 -5.40
C ARG A 241 20.61 -9.47 -6.42
N ASP A 242 21.27 -10.61 -6.27
CA ASP A 242 21.10 -11.79 -7.13
C ASP A 242 19.66 -12.34 -7.09
N TYR A 243 18.95 -12.16 -5.98
CA TYR A 243 17.53 -12.49 -5.84
C TYR A 243 16.60 -11.33 -6.18
N GLY A 244 17.13 -10.16 -6.50
CA GLY A 244 16.36 -8.97 -6.88
C GLY A 244 15.76 -8.22 -5.69
N HIS A 245 16.43 -8.27 -4.52
CA HIS A 245 15.99 -7.67 -3.26
C HIS A 245 17.00 -6.68 -2.70
N ILE A 246 16.56 -5.93 -1.67
CA ILE A 246 17.37 -4.94 -0.97
C ILE A 246 17.89 -5.51 0.35
N HIS A 247 19.15 -5.23 0.62
CA HIS A 247 19.77 -5.39 1.92
C HIS A 247 19.72 -4.05 2.69
N LEU A 248 19.44 -4.08 4.01
CA LEU A 248 19.28 -2.88 4.84
C LEU A 248 20.50 -1.95 4.77
N SER A 249 21.71 -2.49 4.63
CA SER A 249 22.92 -1.69 4.48
C SER A 249 22.91 -0.79 3.23
N GLU A 250 22.23 -1.21 2.14
CA GLU A 250 22.10 -0.39 0.93
C GLU A 250 21.16 0.81 1.20
N ILE A 251 20.08 0.62 1.99
CA ILE A 251 19.22 1.72 2.43
C ILE A 251 20.02 2.73 3.25
N ILE A 252 20.85 2.25 4.18
CA ILE A 252 21.75 3.09 5.00
C ILE A 252 22.74 3.86 4.12
N ASN A 253 23.35 3.19 3.15
CA ASN A 253 24.32 3.82 2.24
C ASN A 253 23.71 4.90 1.36
N HIS A 254 22.40 4.84 1.09
CA HIS A 254 21.67 5.83 0.30
C HIS A 254 20.82 6.79 1.16
N ALA A 255 21.02 6.83 2.47
CA ALA A 255 20.16 7.54 3.43
C ALA A 255 19.89 9.01 3.06
N GLU A 256 20.91 9.72 2.53
CA GLU A 256 20.82 11.14 2.14
C GLU A 256 19.95 11.40 0.90
N ARG A 257 19.57 10.35 0.16
CA ARG A 257 18.70 10.49 -1.03
C ARG A 257 17.23 10.53 -0.70
N PHE A 258 16.83 10.03 0.47
CA PHE A 258 15.42 9.96 0.86
C PHE A 258 14.95 11.30 1.42
N GLU A 259 14.15 12.03 0.65
CA GLU A 259 13.45 13.25 1.09
C GLU A 259 12.08 12.94 1.73
N ASN A 260 11.69 11.68 1.82
CA ASN A 260 10.42 11.21 2.36
C ASN A 260 10.28 11.61 3.84
N LYS A 261 9.08 12.00 4.27
CA LYS A 261 8.79 12.27 5.69
C LYS A 261 8.78 11.01 6.52
N ALA A 262 8.34 9.90 5.92
CA ALA A 262 8.35 8.60 6.54
C ALA A 262 8.68 7.51 5.52
N ILE A 263 9.36 6.45 5.97
CA ILE A 263 9.66 5.24 5.21
C ILE A 263 9.06 4.06 5.96
N LEU A 264 8.24 3.25 5.30
CA LEU A 264 7.73 2.00 5.84
C LEU A 264 8.47 0.84 5.16
N LEU A 265 9.27 0.13 5.94
CA LEU A 265 9.96 -1.07 5.48
C LEU A 265 9.01 -2.26 5.57
N ILE A 266 9.02 -3.06 4.51
CA ILE A 266 8.18 -4.23 4.32
C ILE A 266 9.01 -5.41 3.79
N HIS A 267 8.37 -6.56 3.56
CA HIS A 267 8.93 -7.71 2.86
C HIS A 267 10.17 -8.31 3.52
N PHE A 268 10.26 -8.22 4.86
CA PHE A 268 11.34 -8.87 5.59
C PHE A 268 11.28 -10.38 5.39
N SER A 269 12.44 -11.03 5.28
CA SER A 269 12.51 -12.47 5.18
C SER A 269 11.86 -13.14 6.41
N ALA A 270 11.09 -14.20 6.19
CA ALA A 270 10.44 -14.99 7.24
C ALA A 270 11.42 -15.62 8.27
N ARG A 271 12.74 -15.50 8.06
CA ARG A 271 13.77 -15.95 9.00
C ARG A 271 13.89 -15.06 10.24
N TYR A 272 13.45 -13.79 10.15
CA TYR A 272 13.57 -12.82 11.22
C TYR A 272 12.39 -12.85 12.17
N THR A 273 12.64 -12.58 13.44
CA THR A 273 11.63 -12.31 14.45
C THR A 273 11.22 -10.84 14.46
N VAL A 274 10.09 -10.53 15.07
CA VAL A 274 9.63 -9.14 15.26
C VAL A 274 10.69 -8.31 16.01
N GLU A 275 11.32 -8.91 17.03
CA GLU A 275 12.33 -8.28 17.87
C GLU A 275 13.58 -7.90 17.05
N GLU A 276 14.05 -8.79 16.19
CA GLU A 276 15.21 -8.55 15.30
C GLU A 276 14.91 -7.43 14.31
N ILE A 277 13.71 -7.44 13.70
CA ILE A 277 13.26 -6.37 12.79
C ILE A 277 13.21 -5.02 13.52
N GLN A 278 12.59 -4.97 14.70
CA GLN A 278 12.46 -3.76 15.49
C GLN A 278 13.83 -3.23 15.95
N GLN A 279 14.73 -4.13 16.35
CA GLN A 279 16.10 -3.78 16.73
C GLN A 279 16.85 -3.17 15.55
N ALA A 280 16.80 -3.79 14.37
CA ALA A 280 17.46 -3.28 13.17
C ALA A 280 16.93 -1.89 12.78
N VAL A 281 15.61 -1.67 12.82
CA VAL A 281 15.02 -0.37 12.51
C VAL A 281 15.36 0.70 13.57
N SER A 282 15.36 0.34 14.85
CA SER A 282 15.72 1.28 15.94
C SER A 282 17.18 1.69 15.94
N ALA A 283 18.06 0.86 15.37
CA ALA A 283 19.52 1.12 15.26
C ALA A 283 19.90 1.96 14.04
N LEU A 284 18.94 2.36 13.19
CA LEU A 284 19.22 3.13 11.98
C LEU A 284 19.83 4.49 12.31
N PRO A 285 20.91 4.90 11.59
CA PRO A 285 21.56 6.18 11.83
C PRO A 285 20.76 7.36 11.27
N SER A 286 21.12 8.59 11.66
CA SER A 286 20.67 9.80 10.96
C SER A 286 21.12 9.74 9.48
N PRO A 287 20.29 10.21 8.52
CA PRO A 287 18.99 10.88 8.70
C PRO A 287 17.77 9.94 8.73
N LEU A 288 17.95 8.61 8.81
CA LEU A 288 16.87 7.63 8.82
C LEU A 288 16.20 7.49 10.19
N ALA A 289 16.95 7.71 11.27
CA ALA A 289 16.46 7.57 12.64
C ALA A 289 15.16 8.34 12.89
N GLY A 290 14.17 7.67 13.48
CA GLY A 290 12.89 8.27 13.89
C GLY A 290 11.86 8.48 12.78
N ARG A 291 12.21 8.25 11.51
CA ARG A 291 11.26 8.33 10.38
C ARG A 291 11.06 7.02 9.63
N VAL A 292 11.74 5.96 10.06
CA VAL A 292 11.60 4.62 9.48
C VAL A 292 10.73 3.77 10.39
N PHE A 293 9.78 3.06 9.81
CA PHE A 293 8.82 2.17 10.45
C PHE A 293 8.94 0.78 9.84
N ALA A 294 8.58 -0.26 10.57
CA ALA A 294 8.51 -1.64 10.06
C ALA A 294 7.07 -2.14 10.10
N LEU A 295 6.61 -2.80 9.02
CA LEU A 295 5.36 -3.53 9.00
C LEU A 295 5.62 -4.97 9.48
N THR A 296 5.29 -5.25 10.73
CA THR A 296 5.57 -6.55 11.38
C THR A 296 4.31 -7.35 11.69
N GLU A 297 3.14 -6.93 11.18
CA GLU A 297 1.91 -7.73 11.33
C GLU A 297 2.07 -9.04 10.54
N GLY A 298 1.85 -10.16 11.22
CA GLY A 298 1.94 -11.50 10.62
C GLY A 298 3.25 -12.27 10.91
N PHE A 299 4.24 -11.62 11.52
CA PHE A 299 5.47 -12.27 12.01
C PHE A 299 5.25 -12.96 13.35
#